data_d80e75b4bf6db81d39b3bbf07e8eda7f
#
_entry.id   d80e75b4bf6db81d39b3bbf07e8eda7f
#
_cell.length_a   1.000
_cell.length_b   1.000
_cell.length_c   1.000
_cell.angle_alpha   90.00
_cell.angle_beta   90.00
_cell.angle_gamma   90.00
#
_symmetry.space_group_name_H-M   'P 1'
#
loop_
_entity.id
_entity.type
_entity.pdbx_description
1 polymer ?
#
loop_
_entity_poly.entity_id
_entity_poly.type
_entity_poly.pdbx_seq_one_letter_code
_entity_poly.pdbx_strand_id
1 'polypeptide(L)' 'MALEIVRKLTPEEEELLRKREELTSVRAALAERELELADLRALLKSFEGRYLRQVGVLYAELDEWEAKIAEIEASL' A
#
# COMPACT_ATOMS: atom_id res chain seq x y z
N MET A 1 21.31 22.44 48.86
CA MET A 1 20.38 21.41 49.21
C MET A 1 19.12 21.56 48.38
N ALA A 2 18.92 20.71 47.50
CA ALA A 2 17.71 20.74 46.69
C ALA A 2 16.58 20.10 47.47
N LEU A 3 15.62 20.88 47.83
CA LEU A 3 14.35 20.36 48.25
C LEU A 3 13.62 19.89 47.01
N GLU A 4 13.73 18.65 46.72
CA GLU A 4 12.92 18.04 45.68
C GLU A 4 11.49 17.96 46.18
N ILE A 5 10.71 18.91 45.77
CA ILE A 5 9.28 18.85 45.99
C ILE A 5 8.76 17.93 44.91
N VAL A 6 8.56 16.67 45.30
CA VAL A 6 7.89 15.71 44.41
C VAL A 6 6.43 16.13 44.33
N ARG A 7 6.10 16.84 43.29
CA ARG A 7 4.73 17.20 43.02
C ARG A 7 4.00 15.98 42.50
N LYS A 8 2.96 15.60 43.19
CA LYS A 8 2.05 14.57 42.69
C LYS A 8 1.20 15.18 41.58
N LEU A 9 1.07 14.40 40.49
CA LEU A 9 0.17 14.78 39.43
C LEU A 9 -1.28 14.80 39.92
N THR A 10 -2.04 15.77 39.46
CA THR A 10 -3.48 15.77 39.69
C THR A 10 -4.13 14.69 38.84
N PRO A 11 -5.36 14.24 39.17
CA PRO A 11 -6.07 13.28 38.32
C PRO A 11 -6.21 13.73 36.87
N GLU A 12 -6.41 15.06 36.65
CA GLU A 12 -6.49 15.66 35.32
C GLU A 12 -5.17 15.61 34.57
N GLU A 13 -4.05 15.85 35.29
CA GLU A 13 -2.72 15.75 34.69
C GLU A 13 -2.37 14.32 34.32
N GLU A 14 -2.74 13.35 35.17
CA GLU A 14 -2.56 11.92 34.89
C GLU A 14 -3.36 11.49 33.67
N GLU A 15 -4.60 11.95 33.57
CA GLU A 15 -5.45 11.66 32.42
C GLU A 15 -4.89 12.29 31.14
N LEU A 16 -4.39 13.52 31.21
CA LEU A 16 -3.77 14.19 30.10
C LEU A 16 -2.53 13.42 29.60
N LEU A 17 -1.69 12.97 30.53
CA LEU A 17 -0.51 12.18 30.21
C LEU A 17 -0.89 10.88 29.52
N ARG A 18 -1.89 10.20 30.04
CA ARG A 18 -2.41 8.96 29.47
C ARG A 18 -2.93 9.20 28.05
N LYS A 19 -3.70 10.25 27.86
CA LYS A 19 -4.24 10.60 26.52
C LYS A 19 -3.15 10.96 25.52
N ARG A 20 -2.10 11.62 25.97
CA ARG A 20 -0.94 11.94 25.11
C ARG A 20 -0.19 10.66 24.70
N GLU A 21 -0.05 9.71 25.61
CA GLU A 21 0.57 8.42 25.31
C GLU A 21 -0.28 7.62 24.33
N GLU A 22 -1.60 7.60 24.53
CA GLU A 22 -2.54 6.96 23.59
C GLU A 22 -2.46 7.61 22.22
N LEU A 23 -2.42 8.93 22.16
CA LEU A 23 -2.31 9.66 20.90
C LEU A 23 -1.02 9.33 20.16
N THR A 24 0.10 9.30 20.87
CA THR A 24 1.40 8.93 20.30
C THR A 24 1.37 7.51 19.73
N SER A 25 0.78 6.59 20.47
CA SER A 25 0.65 5.20 20.05
C SER A 25 -0.24 5.07 18.81
N VAL A 26 -1.36 5.76 18.78
CA VAL A 26 -2.30 5.74 17.64
C VAL A 26 -1.65 6.36 16.40
N ARG A 27 -0.93 7.46 16.57
CA ARG A 27 -0.21 8.12 15.46
C ARG A 27 0.87 7.21 14.87
N ALA A 28 1.60 6.49 15.73
CA ALA A 28 2.60 5.53 15.28
C ALA A 28 1.96 4.38 14.52
N ALA A 29 0.85 3.85 15.01
CA ALA A 29 0.10 2.79 14.35
C ALA A 29 -0.46 3.27 13.00
N LEU A 30 -0.96 4.49 12.93
CA LEU A 30 -1.46 5.08 11.69
C LEU A 30 -0.35 5.21 10.65
N ALA A 31 0.81 5.73 11.05
CA ALA A 31 1.96 5.88 10.14
C ALA A 31 2.40 4.52 9.59
N GLU A 32 2.41 3.50 10.41
CA GLU A 32 2.75 2.14 10.01
C GLU A 32 1.73 1.58 9.00
N ARG A 33 0.45 1.79 9.24
CA ARG A 33 -0.61 1.38 8.30
C ARG A 33 -0.58 2.14 6.99
N GLU A 34 -0.27 3.41 7.02
CA GLU A 34 -0.11 4.22 5.82
C GLU A 34 1.04 3.72 4.95
N LEU A 35 2.15 3.31 5.59
CA LEU A 35 3.29 2.73 4.89
C LEU A 35 2.92 1.38 4.26
N GLU A 36 2.26 0.50 5.01
CA GLU A 36 1.77 -0.78 4.51
C GLU A 36 0.85 -0.59 3.31
N LEU A 37 -0.04 0.39 3.39
CA LEU A 37 -0.96 0.69 2.30
C LEU A 37 -0.22 1.19 1.05
N ALA A 38 0.76 2.06 1.23
CA ALA A 38 1.59 2.56 0.13
C ALA A 38 2.35 1.42 -0.55
N ASP A 39 2.93 0.51 0.22
CA ASP A 39 3.63 -0.67 -0.29
C ASP A 39 2.69 -1.58 -1.07
N LEU A 40 1.51 -1.82 -0.53
CA LEU A 40 0.51 -2.67 -1.17
C LEU A 40 0.02 -2.07 -2.49
N ARG A 41 -0.21 -0.76 -2.53
CA ARG A 41 -0.59 -0.04 -3.76
C ARG A 41 0.51 -0.11 -4.82
N ALA A 42 1.77 -0.02 -4.40
CA ALA A 42 2.90 -0.13 -5.32
C ALA A 42 2.99 -1.54 -5.91
N LEU A 43 2.79 -2.58 -5.09
CA LEU A 43 2.75 -3.97 -5.55
C LEU A 43 1.61 -4.21 -6.52
N LEU A 44 0.43 -3.71 -6.22
CA LEU A 44 -0.73 -3.84 -7.09
C LEU A 44 -0.48 -3.18 -8.45
N LYS A 45 0.05 -1.98 -8.45
CA LYS A 45 0.37 -1.24 -9.67
C LYS A 45 1.41 -1.98 -10.52
N SER A 46 2.43 -2.56 -9.88
CA SER A 46 3.44 -3.37 -10.56
C SER A 46 2.83 -4.64 -11.17
N PHE A 47 1.96 -5.31 -10.44
CA PHE A 47 1.24 -6.48 -10.91
C PHE A 47 0.34 -6.14 -12.12
N GLU A 48 -0.43 -5.08 -12.03
CA GLU A 48 -1.29 -4.61 -13.12
C GLU A 48 -0.47 -4.33 -14.39
N GLY A 49 0.68 -3.67 -14.24
CA GLY A 49 1.57 -3.39 -15.35
C GLY A 49 2.09 -4.65 -16.03
N ARG A 50 2.49 -5.65 -15.25
CA ARG A 50 2.94 -6.94 -15.78
C ARG A 50 1.81 -7.71 -16.45
N TYR A 51 0.65 -7.72 -15.82
CA TYR A 51 -0.55 -8.37 -16.35
C TYR A 51 -0.92 -7.80 -17.71
N LEU A 52 -1.00 -6.47 -17.81
CA LEU A 52 -1.34 -5.81 -19.08
C LEU A 52 -0.32 -6.08 -20.19
N ARG A 53 0.98 -6.15 -19.85
CA ARG A 53 2.01 -6.49 -20.83
C ARG A 53 1.89 -7.93 -21.31
N GLN A 54 1.66 -8.86 -20.40
CA GLN A 54 1.49 -10.28 -20.75
C GLN A 54 0.25 -10.51 -21.61
N VAL A 55 -0.85 -9.89 -21.24
CA VAL A 55 -2.10 -9.96 -22.01
C VAL A 55 -1.91 -9.34 -23.39
N GLY A 56 -1.22 -8.19 -23.46
CA GLY A 56 -0.89 -7.54 -24.73
C GLY A 56 -0.09 -8.42 -25.66
N VAL A 57 0.92 -9.12 -25.14
CA VAL A 57 1.73 -10.07 -25.94
C VAL A 57 0.86 -11.21 -26.47
N LEU A 58 -0.02 -11.76 -25.64
CA LEU A 58 -0.91 -12.85 -26.05
C LEU A 58 -1.89 -12.40 -27.13
N TYR A 59 -2.44 -11.21 -27.01
CA TYR A 59 -3.31 -10.66 -28.07
C TYR A 59 -2.55 -10.42 -29.38
N ALA A 60 -1.31 -9.96 -29.30
CA ALA A 60 -0.49 -9.78 -30.49
C ALA A 60 -0.22 -11.13 -31.18
N GLU A 61 0.07 -12.17 -30.43
CA GLU A 61 0.23 -13.53 -30.96
C GLU A 61 -1.06 -14.06 -31.58
N LEU A 62 -2.19 -13.81 -30.94
CA LEU A 62 -3.49 -14.19 -31.47
C LEU A 62 -3.76 -13.52 -32.81
N ASP A 63 -3.49 -12.23 -32.91
CA ASP A 63 -3.66 -11.45 -34.14
C ASP A 63 -2.78 -11.98 -35.27
N GLU A 64 -1.54 -12.37 -34.97
CA GLU A 64 -0.63 -12.98 -35.94
C GLU A 64 -1.18 -14.30 -36.47
N TRP A 65 -1.69 -15.15 -35.60
CA TRP A 65 -2.28 -16.41 -35.99
C TRP A 65 -3.54 -16.24 -36.81
N GLU A 66 -4.40 -15.29 -36.44
CA GLU A 66 -5.60 -14.97 -37.19
C GLU A 66 -5.25 -14.47 -38.60
N ALA A 67 -4.23 -13.65 -38.73
CA ALA A 67 -3.74 -13.19 -40.03
C ALA A 67 -3.21 -14.33 -40.90
N LYS A 68 -2.46 -15.24 -40.31
CA LYS A 68 -1.95 -16.43 -41.02
C LYS A 68 -3.06 -17.34 -41.49
N ILE A 69 -4.07 -17.54 -40.65
CA ILE A 69 -5.25 -18.35 -41.00
C ILE A 69 -6.00 -17.71 -42.17
N ALA A 70 -6.25 -16.40 -42.08
CA ALA A 70 -6.92 -15.66 -43.14
C ALA A 70 -6.15 -15.73 -44.47
N GLU A 71 -4.83 -15.65 -44.42
CA GLU A 71 -3.95 -15.73 -45.58
C GLU A 71 -4.02 -17.12 -46.24
N ILE A 72 -4.01 -18.19 -45.44
CA ILE A 72 -4.14 -19.57 -45.93
C ILE A 72 -5.54 -19.79 -46.52
N GLU A 73 -6.59 -19.30 -45.87
CA GLU A 73 -7.96 -19.39 -46.39
C GLU A 73 -8.11 -18.70 -47.73
N ALA A 74 -7.48 -17.54 -47.87
CA ALA A 74 -7.53 -16.78 -49.12
C ALA A 74 -6.78 -17.49 -50.26
N SER A 75 -5.79 -18.32 -49.97
CA SER A 75 -5.06 -19.04 -51.00
C SER A 75 -5.70 -20.36 -51.40
N LEU A 76 -6.69 -20.79 -50.66
CA LEU A 76 -7.47 -21.96 -51.03
C LEU A 76 -8.50 -21.58 -52.10
#